data_ec257c27deb2194e47d8b81e09724e8b
#
_entry.id   ec257c27deb2194e47d8b81e09724e8b
#
_cell.length_a   1.000
_cell.length_b   1.000
_cell.length_c   1.000
_cell.angle_alpha   90.00
_cell.angle_beta   90.00
_cell.angle_gamma   90.00
#
_symmetry.space_group_name_H-M   'P 1'
#
loop_
_entity.id
_entity.type
_entity.pdbx_description
1 polymer ?
#
loop_
_entity_poly.entity_id
_entity_poly.type
_entity_poly.pdbx_seq_one_letter_code
_entity_poly.pdbx_strand_id
1 'polypeptide(L)'
;MSDHLLELFGIYGASLVISFCAGMFPLISIEAFLLGYCALRPVTWPELVALVLLAALGHQIAKTVCYFAGTTGLEHRKVKPLLERWRPRIDRWNRYPKTMFFFAATVGLPPLWLIGFIARPILHMRFWPFTVVTFLCRSGRYAVLALIPMLAK
;
A
#
# COMPACT_ATOMS: atom_id res chain seq x y z
N MET A 1 -6.91 30.20 -14.80
CA MET A 1 -7.79 29.02 -14.73
C MET A 1 -7.06 27.77 -15.18
N SER A 2 -6.26 27.79 -16.24
CA SER A 2 -5.42 26.71 -16.73
C SER A 2 -4.35 26.26 -15.68
N ASP A 3 -3.68 27.22 -15.04
CA ASP A 3 -2.57 26.95 -14.11
C ASP A 3 -3.05 26.23 -12.85
N HIS A 4 -4.23 26.60 -12.34
CA HIS A 4 -4.84 25.95 -11.17
C HIS A 4 -5.27 24.51 -11.49
N LEU A 5 -5.75 24.24 -12.71
CA LEU A 5 -6.09 22.89 -13.16
C LEU A 5 -4.85 22.02 -13.36
N LEU A 6 -3.77 22.60 -13.91
CA LEU A 6 -2.49 21.90 -14.06
C LEU A 6 -1.85 21.60 -12.71
N GLU A 7 -1.94 22.50 -11.73
CA GLU A 7 -1.43 22.30 -10.37
C GLU A 7 -2.22 21.21 -9.65
N LEU A 8 -3.54 21.20 -9.74
CA LEU A 8 -4.40 20.17 -9.16
C LEU A 8 -4.19 18.81 -9.82
N PHE A 9 -4.12 18.75 -11.15
CA PHE A 9 -3.88 17.51 -11.88
C PHE A 9 -2.50 16.96 -11.58
N GLY A 10 -1.50 17.84 -11.43
CA GLY A 10 -0.14 17.48 -11.03
C GLY A 10 -0.07 16.83 -9.66
N ILE A 11 -0.77 17.37 -8.64
CA ILE A 11 -0.72 16.82 -7.26
C ILE A 11 -1.46 15.50 -7.15
N TYR A 12 -2.61 15.35 -7.77
CA TYR A 12 -3.37 14.12 -7.77
C TYR A 12 -2.65 13.02 -8.57
N GLY A 13 -2.08 13.35 -9.72
CA GLY A 13 -1.25 12.46 -10.51
C GLY A 13 0.01 12.04 -9.74
N ALA A 14 0.68 12.98 -9.09
CA ALA A 14 1.85 12.71 -8.27
C ALA A 14 1.50 11.78 -7.09
N SER A 15 0.39 12.02 -6.39
CA SER A 15 -0.07 11.15 -5.30
C SER A 15 -0.28 9.70 -5.76
N LEU A 16 -0.91 9.50 -6.91
CA LEU A 16 -1.16 8.18 -7.47
C LEU A 16 0.15 7.50 -7.89
N VAL A 17 1.04 8.19 -8.59
CA VAL A 17 2.32 7.64 -9.08
C VAL A 17 3.27 7.34 -7.92
N ILE A 18 3.44 8.28 -6.98
CA ILE A 18 4.30 8.08 -5.80
C ILE A 18 3.80 6.91 -4.98
N SER A 19 2.47 6.80 -4.81
CA SER A 19 1.87 5.70 -4.07
C SER A 19 2.04 4.35 -4.77
N PHE A 20 1.94 4.31 -6.08
CA PHE A 20 2.25 3.11 -6.86
C PHE A 20 3.71 2.71 -6.67
N CYS A 21 4.65 3.64 -6.81
CA CYS A 21 6.07 3.38 -6.60
C CYS A 21 6.36 2.93 -5.15
N ALA A 22 5.75 3.58 -4.15
CA ALA A 22 5.85 3.19 -2.75
C ALA A 22 5.28 1.78 -2.48
N GLY A 23 4.27 1.40 -3.23
CA GLY A 23 3.71 0.04 -3.19
C GLY A 23 4.65 -1.02 -3.75
N MET A 24 5.48 -0.68 -4.73
CA MET A 24 6.47 -1.58 -5.34
C MET A 24 7.80 -1.58 -4.58
N PHE A 25 8.26 -0.40 -4.15
CA PHE A 25 9.56 -0.20 -3.52
C PHE A 25 9.39 0.30 -2.09
N PRO A 26 9.90 -0.43 -1.08
CA PRO A 26 9.73 -0.07 0.33
C PRO A 26 10.52 1.18 0.76
N LEU A 27 11.42 1.69 -0.10
CA LEU A 27 12.22 2.88 0.18
C LEU A 27 11.46 4.20 -0.03
N ILE A 28 10.38 4.16 -0.82
CA ILE A 28 9.56 5.34 -1.11
C ILE A 28 8.43 5.40 -0.09
N SER A 29 8.32 6.53 0.64
CA SER A 29 7.28 6.73 1.64
C SER A 29 6.21 7.67 1.13
N ILE A 30 5.06 7.14 0.76
CA ILE A 30 3.85 7.93 0.47
C ILE A 30 3.35 8.67 1.71
N GLU A 31 3.65 8.15 2.89
CA GLU A 31 3.27 8.73 4.17
C GLU A 31 3.99 10.07 4.40
N ALA A 32 5.31 10.11 4.11
CA ALA A 32 6.08 11.35 4.17
C ALA A 32 5.58 12.39 3.17
N PHE A 33 5.19 11.96 1.97
CA PHE A 33 4.59 12.84 0.96
C PHE A 33 3.27 13.44 1.44
N LEU A 34 2.34 12.63 1.95
CA LEU A 34 1.04 13.10 2.44
C LEU A 34 1.20 14.04 3.65
N LEU A 35 2.05 13.66 4.63
CA LEU A 35 2.34 14.49 5.79
C LEU A 35 2.94 15.83 5.39
N GLY A 36 3.95 15.83 4.52
CA GLY A 36 4.62 17.04 4.05
C GLY A 36 3.65 17.96 3.29
N TYR A 37 2.84 17.40 2.41
CA TYR A 37 1.86 18.20 1.65
C TYR A 37 0.82 18.85 2.56
N CYS A 38 0.20 18.08 3.47
CA CYS A 38 -0.82 18.58 4.39
C CYS A 38 -0.24 19.54 5.46
N ALA A 39 1.04 19.42 5.79
CA ALA A 39 1.69 20.34 6.72
C ALA A 39 2.02 21.69 6.09
N LEU A 40 2.46 21.68 4.83
CA LEU A 40 2.94 22.89 4.13
C LEU A 40 1.82 23.71 3.49
N ARG A 41 0.66 23.14 3.20
CA ARG A 41 -0.46 23.82 2.55
C ARG A 41 -1.75 23.68 3.34
N PRO A 42 -2.66 24.68 3.28
CA PRO A 42 -4.02 24.51 3.73
C PRO A 42 -4.75 23.57 2.75
N VAL A 43 -5.19 22.42 3.23
CA VAL A 43 -5.89 21.39 2.45
C VAL A 43 -7.36 21.42 2.83
N THR A 44 -8.25 21.44 1.84
CA THR A 44 -9.69 21.33 2.06
C THR A 44 -10.12 19.87 2.28
N TRP A 45 -11.25 19.66 2.93
CA TRP A 45 -11.76 18.30 3.16
C TRP A 45 -11.94 17.47 1.89
N PRO A 46 -12.53 17.99 0.79
CA PRO A 46 -12.64 17.24 -0.46
C PRO A 46 -11.28 16.88 -1.06
N GLU A 47 -10.32 17.79 -1.00
CA GLU A 47 -8.96 17.59 -1.49
C GLU A 47 -8.24 16.50 -0.68
N LEU A 48 -8.36 16.53 0.66
CA LEU A 48 -7.82 15.49 1.52
C LEU A 48 -8.36 14.11 1.16
N VAL A 49 -9.67 13.99 1.04
CA VAL A 49 -10.33 12.72 0.68
C VAL A 49 -9.84 12.23 -0.68
N ALA A 50 -9.76 13.11 -1.68
CA ALA A 50 -9.27 12.76 -3.00
C ALA A 50 -7.81 12.28 -2.96
N LEU A 51 -6.92 12.96 -2.24
CA LEU A 51 -5.52 12.57 -2.09
C LEU A 51 -5.37 11.21 -1.42
N VAL A 52 -6.10 10.98 -0.32
CA VAL A 52 -6.09 9.70 0.41
C VAL A 52 -6.59 8.55 -0.47
N LEU A 53 -7.68 8.75 -1.20
CA LEU A 53 -8.23 7.72 -2.07
C LEU A 53 -7.31 7.40 -3.25
N LEU A 54 -6.72 8.42 -3.87
CA LEU A 54 -5.76 8.23 -4.97
C LEU A 54 -4.47 7.56 -4.49
N ALA A 55 -3.98 7.93 -3.30
CA ALA A 55 -2.85 7.26 -2.67
C ALA A 55 -3.15 5.78 -2.38
N ALA A 56 -4.32 5.49 -1.82
CA ALA A 56 -4.75 4.13 -1.57
C ALA A 56 -4.92 3.32 -2.87
N LEU A 57 -5.46 3.94 -3.91
CA LEU A 57 -5.66 3.33 -5.22
C LEU A 57 -4.32 2.99 -5.90
N GLY A 58 -3.38 3.96 -5.95
CA GLY A 58 -2.05 3.73 -6.52
C GLY A 58 -1.32 2.59 -5.80
N HIS A 59 -1.37 2.58 -4.47
CA HIS A 59 -0.81 1.50 -3.66
C HIS A 59 -1.50 0.16 -3.92
N GLN A 60 -2.82 0.15 -4.09
CA GLN A 60 -3.59 -1.06 -4.40
C GLN A 60 -3.24 -1.63 -5.77
N ILE A 61 -3.05 -0.78 -6.79
CA ILE A 61 -2.62 -1.22 -8.12
C ILE A 61 -1.26 -1.93 -8.01
N ALA A 62 -0.30 -1.36 -7.28
CA ALA A 62 0.99 -1.98 -7.04
C ALA A 62 0.86 -3.36 -6.36
N LYS A 63 -0.01 -3.48 -5.33
CA LYS A 63 -0.25 -4.76 -4.65
C LYS A 63 -0.95 -5.78 -5.53
N THR A 64 -1.82 -5.34 -6.42
CA THR A 64 -2.45 -6.21 -7.42
C THR A 64 -1.39 -6.79 -8.38
N VAL A 65 -0.46 -5.96 -8.84
CA VAL A 65 0.68 -6.41 -9.65
C VAL A 65 1.52 -7.44 -8.88
N CYS A 66 1.87 -7.16 -7.61
CA CYS A 66 2.61 -8.10 -6.77
C CYS A 66 1.86 -9.42 -6.56
N TYR A 67 0.54 -9.36 -6.37
CA TYR A 67 -0.31 -10.55 -6.17
C TYR A 67 -0.30 -11.49 -7.38
N PHE A 68 -0.40 -10.94 -8.59
CA PHE A 68 -0.34 -11.74 -9.81
C PHE A 68 1.09 -12.16 -10.18
N ALA A 69 2.08 -11.28 -9.98
CA ALA A 69 3.48 -11.60 -10.22
C ALA A 69 4.00 -12.69 -9.26
N GLY A 70 3.41 -12.79 -8.06
CA GLY A 70 3.78 -13.83 -7.10
C GLY A 70 3.57 -15.25 -7.60
N THR A 71 2.58 -15.48 -8.48
CA THR A 71 2.32 -16.82 -9.04
C THR A 71 3.36 -17.25 -10.06
N THR A 72 3.86 -16.32 -10.88
CA THR A 72 4.89 -16.59 -11.89
C THR A 72 6.30 -16.45 -11.34
N GLY A 73 6.50 -15.55 -10.37
CA GLY A 73 7.81 -15.25 -9.80
C GLY A 73 8.35 -16.32 -8.84
N LEU A 74 7.48 -17.08 -8.16
CA LEU A 74 7.90 -18.13 -7.21
C LEU A 74 8.50 -19.37 -7.89
N GLU A 75 8.20 -19.60 -9.15
CA GLU A 75 8.83 -20.65 -9.95
C GLU A 75 10.26 -20.29 -10.33
N HIS A 76 10.64 -19.02 -10.16
CA HIS A 76 11.98 -18.57 -10.54
C HIS A 76 13.04 -19.12 -9.58
N ARG A 77 14.07 -19.78 -10.12
CA ARG A 77 15.18 -20.44 -9.42
C ARG A 77 15.84 -19.57 -8.33
N LYS A 78 15.81 -18.24 -8.45
CA LYS A 78 16.41 -17.29 -7.49
C LYS A 78 15.51 -16.97 -6.28
N VAL A 79 14.21 -17.17 -6.38
CA VAL A 79 13.24 -16.82 -5.32
C VAL A 79 13.01 -18.00 -4.39
N LYS A 80 13.15 -19.21 -4.89
CA LYS A 80 12.96 -20.46 -4.13
C LYS A 80 13.79 -20.53 -2.83
N PRO A 81 15.12 -20.28 -2.85
CA PRO A 81 15.94 -20.35 -1.62
C PRO A 81 15.60 -19.25 -0.61
N LEU A 82 15.18 -18.08 -1.08
CA LEU A 82 14.71 -17.01 -0.19
C LEU A 82 13.42 -17.42 0.51
N LEU A 83 12.52 -18.06 -0.22
CA LEU A 83 11.24 -18.55 0.30
C LEU A 83 11.45 -19.66 1.32
N GLU A 84 12.34 -20.60 1.07
CA GLU A 84 12.69 -21.68 2.01
C GLU A 84 13.25 -21.14 3.33
N ARG A 85 14.04 -20.09 3.28
CA ARG A 85 14.55 -19.39 4.48
C ARG A 85 13.42 -18.76 5.33
N TRP A 86 12.34 -18.31 4.66
CA TRP A 86 11.19 -17.70 5.34
C TRP A 86 10.07 -18.69 5.68
N ARG A 87 10.17 -19.92 5.18
CA ARG A 87 9.16 -20.98 5.35
C ARG A 87 8.72 -21.18 6.81
N PRO A 88 9.61 -21.28 7.84
CA PRO A 88 9.18 -21.47 9.21
C PRO A 88 8.34 -20.31 9.78
N ARG A 89 8.59 -19.08 9.26
CA ARG A 89 7.78 -17.91 9.63
C ARG A 89 6.44 -17.90 8.88
N ILE A 90 6.45 -18.31 7.63
CA ILE A 90 5.27 -18.43 6.78
C ILE A 90 4.33 -19.51 7.33
N ASP A 91 4.82 -20.64 7.75
CA ASP A 91 4.03 -21.72 8.34
C ASP A 91 3.35 -21.29 9.64
N ARG A 92 4.02 -20.47 10.45
CA ARG A 92 3.42 -19.82 11.62
C ARG A 92 2.33 -18.83 11.24
N TRP A 93 2.48 -18.10 10.13
CA TRP A 93 1.48 -17.17 9.59
C TRP A 93 0.29 -17.90 8.99
N ASN A 94 0.50 -19.06 8.38
CA ASN A 94 -0.56 -19.92 7.85
C ASN A 94 -1.53 -20.44 8.94
N ARG A 95 -1.10 -20.45 10.20
CA ARG A 95 -1.99 -20.82 11.32
C ARG A 95 -3.08 -19.78 11.58
N TYR A 96 -2.79 -18.49 11.29
CA TYR A 96 -3.74 -17.39 11.44
C TYR A 96 -3.61 -16.39 10.27
N PRO A 97 -3.91 -16.81 9.02
CA PRO A 97 -3.59 -16.02 7.85
C PRO A 97 -4.34 -14.68 7.80
N LYS A 98 -5.61 -14.66 8.23
CA LYS A 98 -6.45 -13.46 8.23
C LYS A 98 -5.95 -12.40 9.22
N THR A 99 -5.58 -12.82 10.43
CA THR A 99 -5.08 -11.92 11.49
C THR A 99 -3.73 -11.34 11.11
N MET A 100 -2.82 -12.18 10.63
CA MET A 100 -1.50 -11.73 10.17
C MET A 100 -1.59 -10.77 8.99
N PHE A 101 -2.50 -11.05 8.07
CA PHE A 101 -2.73 -10.18 6.92
C PHE A 101 -3.30 -8.81 7.36
N PHE A 102 -4.24 -8.80 8.29
CA PHE A 102 -4.78 -7.57 8.87
C PHE A 102 -3.68 -6.74 9.55
N PHE A 103 -2.85 -7.37 10.39
CA PHE A 103 -1.70 -6.71 11.02
C PHE A 103 -0.71 -6.16 10.00
N ALA A 104 -0.38 -6.92 8.97
CA ALA A 104 0.51 -6.46 7.90
C ALA A 104 -0.07 -5.28 7.12
N ALA A 105 -1.37 -5.28 6.87
CA ALA A 105 -2.04 -4.21 6.16
C ALA A 105 -2.11 -2.91 6.99
N THR A 106 -2.26 -3.04 8.32
CA THR A 106 -2.41 -1.89 9.24
C THR A 106 -1.05 -1.34 9.68
N VAL A 107 -0.19 -2.20 10.22
CA VAL A 107 1.10 -1.80 10.81
C VAL A 107 2.23 -1.78 9.79
N GLY A 108 2.10 -2.57 8.70
CA GLY A 108 3.15 -2.71 7.67
C GLY A 108 4.22 -3.75 8.03
N LEU A 109 4.03 -4.53 9.10
CA LEU A 109 4.90 -5.62 9.51
C LEU A 109 4.13 -6.96 9.52
N PRO A 110 4.57 -8.00 8.84
CA PRO A 110 5.73 -8.07 7.93
C PRO A 110 5.55 -7.19 6.67
N PRO A 111 6.64 -6.91 5.93
CA PRO A 111 6.55 -5.95 4.82
C PRO A 111 5.51 -6.39 3.79
N LEU A 112 4.56 -5.50 3.52
CA LEU A 112 3.37 -5.80 2.72
C LEU A 112 3.69 -6.16 1.27
N TRP A 113 4.84 -5.71 0.74
CA TRP A 113 5.30 -6.12 -0.59
C TRP A 113 5.54 -7.63 -0.65
N LEU A 114 6.15 -8.21 0.40
CA LEU A 114 6.38 -9.65 0.49
C LEU A 114 5.04 -10.40 0.56
N ILE A 115 4.10 -9.92 1.36
CA ILE A 115 2.78 -10.55 1.50
C ILE A 115 2.02 -10.51 0.18
N GLY A 116 2.11 -9.43 -0.60
CA GLY A 116 1.54 -9.38 -1.95
C GLY A 116 1.99 -10.55 -2.81
N PHE A 117 3.30 -10.82 -2.83
CA PHE A 117 3.87 -11.93 -3.61
C PHE A 117 3.48 -13.32 -3.10
N ILE A 118 3.32 -13.53 -1.77
CA ILE A 118 3.03 -14.84 -1.19
C ILE A 118 1.54 -15.10 -0.96
N ALA A 119 0.70 -14.07 -1.05
CA ALA A 119 -0.73 -14.15 -0.72
C ALA A 119 -1.48 -15.22 -1.52
N ARG A 120 -1.26 -15.30 -2.82
CA ARG A 120 -1.91 -16.28 -3.68
C ARG A 120 -1.25 -17.66 -3.60
N PRO A 121 0.07 -17.80 -3.86
CA PRO A 121 0.69 -19.12 -3.99
C PRO A 121 0.89 -19.84 -2.66
N ILE A 122 1.04 -19.13 -1.54
CA ILE A 122 1.36 -19.73 -0.24
C ILE A 122 0.21 -19.62 0.73
N LEU A 123 -0.38 -18.41 0.88
CA LEU A 123 -1.49 -18.19 1.80
C LEU A 123 -2.84 -18.58 1.21
N HIS A 124 -2.90 -18.98 -0.07
CA HIS A 124 -4.11 -19.39 -0.80
C HIS A 124 -5.25 -18.37 -0.66
N MET A 125 -4.92 -17.08 -0.50
CA MET A 125 -5.91 -16.03 -0.35
C MET A 125 -6.57 -15.71 -1.68
N ARG A 126 -7.90 -15.59 -1.67
CA ARG A 126 -8.65 -15.10 -2.82
C ARG A 126 -8.35 -13.63 -3.07
N PHE A 127 -8.41 -13.21 -4.32
CA PHE A 127 -8.10 -11.84 -4.75
C PHE A 127 -8.99 -10.79 -4.07
N TRP A 128 -10.30 -11.01 -4.00
CA TRP A 128 -11.23 -10.02 -3.42
C TRP A 128 -10.98 -9.71 -1.94
N PRO A 129 -10.91 -10.71 -1.02
CA PRO A 129 -10.57 -10.42 0.38
C PRO A 129 -9.22 -9.72 0.53
N PHE A 130 -8.22 -10.12 -0.26
CA PHE A 130 -6.91 -9.46 -0.28
C PHE A 130 -7.05 -7.98 -0.64
N THR A 131 -7.75 -7.67 -1.74
CA THR A 131 -7.92 -6.31 -2.26
C THR A 131 -8.70 -5.43 -1.27
N VAL A 132 -9.84 -5.91 -0.77
CA VAL A 132 -10.70 -5.13 0.15
C VAL A 132 -9.97 -4.81 1.45
N VAL A 133 -9.35 -5.79 2.08
CA VAL A 133 -8.64 -5.57 3.36
C VAL A 133 -7.46 -4.63 3.15
N THR A 134 -6.67 -4.84 2.10
CA THR A 134 -5.51 -3.98 1.82
C THR A 134 -5.94 -2.54 1.56
N PHE A 135 -6.97 -2.34 0.74
CA PHE A 135 -7.48 -1.01 0.40
C PHE A 135 -8.03 -0.27 1.63
N LEU A 136 -8.89 -0.92 2.40
CA LEU A 136 -9.50 -0.30 3.59
C LEU A 136 -8.47 0.05 4.67
N CYS A 137 -7.57 -0.88 4.99
CA CYS A 137 -6.54 -0.63 6.00
C CYS A 137 -5.59 0.49 5.57
N ARG A 138 -5.23 0.56 4.28
CA ARG A 138 -4.36 1.62 3.76
C ARG A 138 -5.07 2.96 3.69
N SER A 139 -6.31 3.01 3.23
CA SER A 139 -7.11 4.24 3.22
C SER A 139 -7.26 4.79 4.64
N GLY A 140 -7.60 3.95 5.62
CA GLY A 140 -7.69 4.35 7.03
C GLY A 140 -6.37 4.89 7.57
N ARG A 141 -5.24 4.20 7.30
CA ARG A 141 -3.92 4.67 7.73
C ARG A 141 -3.54 6.00 7.10
N TYR A 142 -3.76 6.17 5.80
CA TYR A 142 -3.45 7.43 5.11
C TYR A 142 -4.35 8.57 5.58
N ALA A 143 -5.63 8.30 5.84
CA ALA A 143 -6.55 9.28 6.41
C ALA A 143 -6.08 9.76 7.79
N VAL A 144 -5.72 8.85 8.70
CA VAL A 144 -5.20 9.21 10.01
C VAL A 144 -3.94 10.08 9.91
N LEU A 145 -2.98 9.66 9.06
CA LEU A 145 -1.72 10.40 8.90
C LEU A 145 -1.94 11.80 8.28
N ALA A 146 -2.84 11.92 7.32
CA ALA A 146 -3.14 13.19 6.68
C ALA A 146 -3.94 14.14 7.59
N LEU A 147 -4.72 13.60 8.54
CA LEU A 147 -5.45 14.38 9.54
C LEU A 147 -4.55 15.00 10.62
N ILE A 148 -3.45 14.35 10.99
CA ILE A 148 -2.54 14.85 12.04
C ILE A 148 -2.14 16.32 11.81
N PRO A 149 -1.57 16.72 10.66
CA PRO A 149 -1.20 18.11 10.45
C PRO A 149 -2.38 19.06 10.30
N MET A 150 -3.58 18.58 9.94
CA MET A 150 -4.79 19.40 9.87
C MET A 150 -5.34 19.74 11.28
N LEU A 151 -5.22 18.82 12.23
CA LEU A 151 -5.66 19.03 13.60
C LEU A 151 -4.64 19.79 14.45
N ALA A 152 -3.39 19.87 14.01
CA ALA A 152 -2.31 20.58 14.69
C ALA A 152 -2.20 22.07 14.30
N LYS A 153 -3.00 22.53 13.32
CA LYS A 153 -3.12 23.95 12.91
C LYS A 153 -4.26 24.63 13.61
#